data_3b718e4f3c2e038794735cd732e7a362
#
_entry.id   3b718e4f3c2e038794735cd732e7a362
#
_cell.length_a   1.000
_cell.length_b   1.000
_cell.length_c   1.000
_cell.angle_alpha   90.00
_cell.angle_beta   90.00
_cell.angle_gamma   90.00
#
_symmetry.space_group_name_H-M   'P 1'
#
loop_
_entity.id
_entity.type
_entity.pdbx_description
1 polymer ?
#
loop_
_entity_poly.entity_id
_entity_poly.type
_entity_poly.pdbx_seq_one_letter_code
_entity_poly.pdbx_strand_id
1 'polypeptide(L)'
;IQTAAVDEARNVAFLPDSNGNFISAGELLLEEARTNLAPYSVIAIGNGWSPPGANASVNLSLNELGVFTGVRAVSNGATWHGVGSNHDLTAGTTYTTSIWYKIGDVNPSGKLRILHKKTGISGASQINRSGSDPMDISDHLLNNISNHGTISNVTVKNLSNGVYQVSYNFVPPVTGQYQVTVSPNTQVVGESVIALGAQVEEGSFPTS
;
A
#
# COMPACT_ATOMS: atom_id res chain seq x y z
N ILE A 1 16.76 -23.70 27.12
CA ILE A 1 16.14 -22.60 26.33
C ILE A 1 16.77 -21.33 26.87
N GLN A 2 17.65 -20.70 26.10
CA GLN A 2 18.22 -19.39 26.47
C GLN A 2 17.22 -18.31 26.08
N THR A 3 16.82 -17.50 27.02
CA THR A 3 15.92 -16.36 26.81
C THR A 3 16.73 -15.15 26.34
N ALA A 4 16.21 -14.43 25.35
CA ALA A 4 16.75 -13.14 24.95
C ALA A 4 16.64 -12.14 26.13
N ALA A 5 17.68 -11.35 26.36
CA ALA A 5 17.64 -10.21 27.27
C ALA A 5 17.37 -8.94 26.46
N VAL A 6 16.53 -8.07 26.99
CA VAL A 6 16.19 -6.78 26.35
C VAL A 6 16.70 -5.66 27.25
N ASP A 7 17.46 -4.73 26.69
CA ASP A 7 17.76 -3.45 27.33
C ASP A 7 16.64 -2.46 26.96
N GLU A 8 15.65 -2.34 27.82
CA GLU A 8 14.49 -1.47 27.61
C GLU A 8 14.85 0.01 27.47
N ALA A 9 15.98 0.43 28.05
CA ALA A 9 16.42 1.83 27.94
C ALA A 9 17.00 2.18 26.56
N ARG A 10 17.42 1.16 25.81
CA ARG A 10 18.03 1.32 24.48
C ARG A 10 17.25 0.67 23.35
N ASN A 11 16.16 -0.03 23.68
CA ASN A 11 15.39 -0.86 22.72
C ASN A 11 16.29 -1.84 21.93
N VAL A 12 17.30 -2.41 22.58
CA VAL A 12 18.25 -3.33 21.95
C VAL A 12 17.98 -4.74 22.44
N ALA A 13 17.77 -5.67 21.53
CA ALA A 13 17.72 -7.09 21.84
C ALA A 13 19.12 -7.70 21.80
N PHE A 14 19.43 -8.48 22.82
CA PHE A 14 20.66 -9.26 22.88
C PHE A 14 20.32 -10.74 22.73
N LEU A 15 20.92 -11.37 21.74
CA LEU A 15 20.81 -12.82 21.52
C LEU A 15 22.08 -13.50 21.97
N PRO A 16 22.00 -14.67 22.60
CA PRO A 16 23.20 -15.44 22.92
C PRO A 16 23.84 -16.01 21.66
N ASP A 17 25.16 -15.89 21.53
CA ASP A 17 25.94 -16.59 20.55
C ASP A 17 26.12 -18.08 20.92
N SER A 18 26.82 -18.85 20.09
CA SER A 18 27.10 -20.27 20.34
C SER A 18 27.92 -20.52 21.60
N ASN A 19 28.57 -19.51 22.19
CA ASN A 19 29.38 -19.55 23.40
C ASN A 19 28.64 -19.03 24.63
N GLY A 20 27.39 -18.62 24.49
CA GLY A 20 26.57 -18.07 25.54
C GLY A 20 26.79 -16.58 25.84
N ASN A 21 27.60 -15.88 25.04
CA ASN A 21 27.75 -14.43 25.18
C ASN A 21 26.58 -13.73 24.50
N PHE A 22 26.10 -12.67 25.14
CA PHE A 22 25.06 -11.84 24.50
C PHE A 22 25.68 -10.91 23.47
N ILE A 23 25.22 -11.02 22.23
CA ILE A 23 25.56 -10.12 21.13
C ILE A 23 24.36 -9.26 20.79
N SER A 24 24.61 -8.01 20.41
CA SER A 24 23.53 -7.13 19.93
C SER A 24 22.93 -7.72 18.64
N ALA A 25 21.66 -8.03 18.68
CA ALA A 25 20.91 -8.49 17.49
C ALA A 25 20.46 -7.34 16.60
N GLY A 26 20.94 -6.14 16.84
CA GLY A 26 20.43 -4.90 16.23
C GLY A 26 19.35 -4.25 17.10
N GLU A 27 18.83 -3.15 16.62
CA GLU A 27 17.71 -2.48 17.29
C GLU A 27 16.47 -3.40 17.25
N LEU A 28 15.97 -3.78 18.43
CA LEU A 28 14.65 -4.37 18.52
C LEU A 28 13.65 -3.25 18.23
N LEU A 29 13.08 -3.26 17.05
CA LEU A 29 11.98 -2.37 16.73
C LEU A 29 10.75 -2.87 17.51
N LEU A 30 10.51 -2.30 18.69
CA LEU A 30 9.25 -2.50 19.41
C LEU A 30 8.18 -1.68 18.68
N GLU A 31 7.62 -2.27 17.64
CA GLU A 31 6.47 -1.68 16.99
C GLU A 31 5.21 -1.95 17.80
N GLU A 32 4.40 -0.93 17.93
CA GLU A 32 3.07 -1.06 18.52
C GLU A 32 2.27 -2.08 17.71
N ALA A 33 1.72 -3.10 18.36
CA ALA A 33 0.90 -4.09 17.70
C ALA A 33 -0.33 -3.41 17.08
N ARG A 34 -0.40 -3.40 15.76
CA ARG A 34 -1.51 -2.80 15.01
C ARG A 34 -2.22 -3.86 14.18
N THR A 35 -3.51 -3.64 14.01
CA THR A 35 -4.32 -4.51 13.14
C THR A 35 -4.32 -3.95 11.74
N ASN A 36 -3.89 -4.77 10.77
CA ASN A 36 -4.08 -4.45 9.37
C ASN A 36 -5.57 -4.56 9.03
N LEU A 37 -6.18 -3.46 8.65
CA LEU A 37 -7.59 -3.39 8.24
C LEU A 37 -7.80 -3.88 6.80
N ALA A 38 -6.73 -3.97 5.99
CA ALA A 38 -6.83 -4.60 4.69
C ALA A 38 -7.17 -6.08 4.87
N PRO A 39 -8.18 -6.61 4.19
CA PRO A 39 -8.66 -7.98 4.41
C PRO A 39 -7.57 -9.03 4.19
N TYR A 40 -6.60 -8.71 3.34
CA TYR A 40 -5.39 -9.52 3.11
C TYR A 40 -4.24 -8.59 2.72
N SER A 41 -3.07 -8.80 3.30
CA SER A 41 -1.86 -8.03 2.96
C SER A 41 -1.42 -8.25 1.49
N VAL A 42 -1.73 -9.41 0.93
CA VAL A 42 -1.51 -9.71 -0.49
C VAL A 42 -2.74 -9.31 -1.31
N ILE A 43 -2.55 -8.49 -2.32
CA ILE A 43 -3.63 -8.10 -3.23
C ILE A 43 -3.91 -9.26 -4.19
N ALA A 44 -5.14 -9.81 -4.12
CA ALA A 44 -5.63 -10.83 -5.04
C ALA A 44 -7.14 -10.64 -5.26
N ILE A 45 -7.58 -10.72 -6.51
CA ILE A 45 -9.02 -10.68 -6.85
C ILE A 45 -9.71 -11.89 -6.22
N GLY A 46 -10.78 -11.64 -5.48
CA GLY A 46 -11.49 -12.66 -4.70
C GLY A 46 -11.17 -12.64 -3.20
N ASN A 47 -10.02 -12.10 -2.78
CA ASN A 47 -9.63 -11.96 -1.38
C ASN A 47 -9.96 -10.56 -0.84
N GLY A 48 -11.24 -10.16 -0.91
CA GLY A 48 -11.65 -8.81 -0.49
C GLY A 48 -11.18 -7.68 -1.41
N TRP A 49 -10.39 -8.00 -2.43
CA TRP A 49 -9.99 -7.12 -3.50
C TRP A 49 -10.78 -7.42 -4.76
N SER A 50 -11.29 -6.41 -5.41
CA SER A 50 -12.09 -6.54 -6.63
C SER A 50 -11.78 -5.42 -7.60
N PRO A 51 -11.85 -5.68 -8.93
CA PRO A 51 -11.79 -4.62 -9.91
C PRO A 51 -13.09 -3.79 -9.83
N PRO A 52 -13.01 -2.44 -9.75
CA PRO A 52 -14.19 -1.61 -9.85
C PRO A 52 -14.76 -1.68 -11.27
N GLY A 53 -15.99 -2.16 -11.40
CA GLY A 53 -16.65 -2.36 -12.69
C GLY A 53 -16.05 -3.52 -13.51
N ALA A 54 -16.42 -3.60 -14.77
CA ALA A 54 -15.88 -4.58 -15.71
C ALA A 54 -14.56 -4.07 -16.29
N ASN A 55 -13.44 -4.46 -15.69
CA ASN A 55 -12.11 -4.17 -16.23
C ASN A 55 -11.31 -5.46 -16.44
N ALA A 56 -10.22 -5.36 -17.19
CA ALA A 56 -9.38 -6.50 -17.57
C ALA A 56 -8.30 -6.84 -16.52
N SER A 57 -8.45 -6.40 -15.27
CA SER A 57 -7.48 -6.73 -14.20
C SER A 57 -7.49 -8.23 -13.90
N VAL A 58 -6.30 -8.81 -13.75
CA VAL A 58 -6.10 -10.24 -13.59
C VAL A 58 -5.13 -10.55 -12.45
N ASN A 59 -5.36 -11.68 -11.77
CA ASN A 59 -4.41 -12.22 -10.81
C ASN A 59 -3.15 -12.71 -11.53
N LEU A 60 -1.99 -12.47 -10.92
CA LEU A 60 -0.70 -12.98 -11.34
C LEU A 60 -0.19 -13.99 -10.30
N SER A 61 0.32 -15.10 -10.77
CA SER A 61 0.87 -16.17 -9.94
C SER A 61 2.35 -15.94 -9.63
N LEU A 62 2.91 -16.76 -8.73
CA LEU A 62 4.34 -16.82 -8.47
C LEU A 62 5.15 -17.14 -9.75
N ASN A 63 4.61 -17.94 -10.66
CA ASN A 63 5.28 -18.29 -11.91
C ASN A 63 5.43 -17.09 -12.85
N GLU A 64 4.49 -16.13 -12.78
CA GLU A 64 4.52 -14.91 -13.60
C GLU A 64 5.37 -13.80 -12.99
N LEU A 65 5.41 -13.70 -11.65
CA LEU A 65 6.10 -12.64 -10.91
C LEU A 65 7.39 -13.10 -10.21
N GLY A 66 7.73 -14.40 -10.28
CA GLY A 66 8.88 -14.98 -9.60
C GLY A 66 8.57 -15.27 -8.13
N VAL A 67 8.89 -14.36 -7.22
CA VAL A 67 8.71 -14.54 -5.76
C VAL A 67 7.43 -13.88 -5.20
N PHE A 68 6.62 -13.25 -6.06
CA PHE A 68 5.43 -12.51 -5.63
C PHE A 68 4.17 -13.04 -6.28
N THR A 69 3.05 -12.83 -5.60
CA THR A 69 1.70 -12.88 -6.20
C THR A 69 1.12 -11.47 -6.18
N GLY A 70 0.16 -11.19 -7.04
CA GLY A 70 -0.45 -9.87 -7.10
C GLY A 70 -1.51 -9.76 -8.19
N VAL A 71 -1.92 -8.55 -8.49
CA VAL A 71 -2.91 -8.24 -9.53
C VAL A 71 -2.31 -7.29 -10.54
N ARG A 72 -2.35 -7.66 -11.82
CA ARG A 72 -2.17 -6.70 -12.91
C ARG A 72 -3.44 -5.84 -12.99
N ALA A 73 -3.36 -4.61 -12.50
CA ALA A 73 -4.42 -3.63 -12.61
C ALA A 73 -4.33 -2.95 -13.97
N VAL A 74 -5.36 -3.11 -14.79
CA VAL A 74 -5.38 -2.70 -16.21
C VAL A 74 -6.35 -1.55 -16.41
N SER A 75 -5.93 -0.53 -17.18
CA SER A 75 -6.79 0.55 -17.63
C SER A 75 -7.80 0.05 -18.67
N ASN A 76 -9.07 0.33 -18.44
CA ASN A 76 -10.15 0.11 -19.41
C ASN A 76 -10.58 1.39 -20.14
N GLY A 77 -9.79 2.46 -20.02
CA GLY A 77 -10.10 3.77 -20.60
C GLY A 77 -11.07 4.62 -19.78
N ALA A 78 -11.70 4.06 -18.74
CA ALA A 78 -12.57 4.81 -17.86
C ALA A 78 -11.79 5.59 -16.78
N THR A 79 -12.44 6.54 -16.13
CA THR A 79 -11.85 7.29 -15.01
C THR A 79 -11.61 6.39 -13.79
N TRP A 80 -12.46 5.39 -13.58
CA TRP A 80 -12.44 4.47 -12.43
C TRP A 80 -12.12 3.06 -12.91
N HIS A 81 -10.89 2.64 -12.71
CA HIS A 81 -10.39 1.28 -13.02
C HIS A 81 -9.33 0.89 -11.99
N GLY A 82 -8.79 -0.32 -12.08
CA GLY A 82 -7.76 -0.82 -11.17
C GLY A 82 -8.25 -1.99 -10.32
N VAL A 83 -7.75 -2.10 -9.10
CA VAL A 83 -8.15 -3.07 -8.10
C VAL A 83 -8.30 -2.37 -6.75
N GLY A 84 -9.38 -2.65 -6.03
CA GLY A 84 -9.68 -1.97 -4.76
C GLY A 84 -10.30 -2.87 -3.70
N SER A 85 -10.20 -2.44 -2.45
CA SER A 85 -10.87 -3.06 -1.31
C SER A 85 -11.52 -2.01 -0.41
N ASN A 86 -12.53 -2.43 0.35
CA ASN A 86 -13.28 -1.58 1.25
C ASN A 86 -12.81 -1.77 2.70
N HIS A 87 -12.72 -0.66 3.44
CA HIS A 87 -12.34 -0.61 4.84
C HIS A 87 -13.29 0.31 5.61
N ASP A 88 -13.68 -0.10 6.82
CA ASP A 88 -14.45 0.76 7.71
C ASP A 88 -13.50 1.64 8.52
N LEU A 89 -13.60 2.96 8.35
CA LEU A 89 -12.72 3.93 8.95
C LEU A 89 -13.52 4.92 9.82
N THR A 90 -12.88 5.39 10.91
CA THR A 90 -13.46 6.32 11.89
C THR A 90 -13.03 7.76 11.56
N ALA A 91 -13.99 8.69 11.59
CA ALA A 91 -13.75 10.11 11.34
C ALA A 91 -12.67 10.69 12.27
N GLY A 92 -11.76 11.48 11.70
CA GLY A 92 -10.70 12.16 12.44
C GLY A 92 -9.54 11.28 12.90
N THR A 93 -9.66 9.95 12.76
CA THR A 93 -8.59 9.01 13.08
C THR A 93 -7.55 9.03 11.94
N THR A 94 -6.27 9.07 12.30
CA THR A 94 -5.20 8.94 11.31
C THR A 94 -4.94 7.47 11.04
N TYR A 95 -4.95 7.11 9.77
CA TYR A 95 -4.56 5.79 9.26
C TYR A 95 -3.30 5.91 8.43
N THR A 96 -2.40 4.95 8.56
CA THR A 96 -1.30 4.77 7.62
C THR A 96 -1.68 3.72 6.60
N THR A 97 -1.54 4.05 5.34
CA THR A 97 -1.73 3.11 4.22
C THR A 97 -0.40 2.88 3.53
N SER A 98 -0.04 1.62 3.35
CA SER A 98 1.12 1.21 2.57
C SER A 98 0.69 0.34 1.41
N ILE A 99 1.18 0.65 0.21
CA ILE A 99 0.90 -0.09 -1.03
C ILE A 99 2.22 -0.54 -1.64
N TRP A 100 2.33 -1.84 -1.90
CA TRP A 100 3.45 -2.43 -2.66
C TRP A 100 3.02 -2.63 -4.10
N TYR A 101 3.85 -2.17 -5.03
CA TYR A 101 3.55 -2.26 -6.46
C TYR A 101 4.80 -2.43 -7.32
N LYS A 102 4.60 -2.88 -8.55
CA LYS A 102 5.58 -2.83 -9.64
C LYS A 102 4.99 -2.06 -10.82
N ILE A 103 5.86 -1.51 -11.65
CA ILE A 103 5.47 -1.06 -12.98
C ILE A 103 4.97 -2.28 -13.77
N GLY A 104 3.93 -2.10 -14.57
CA GLY A 104 3.32 -3.20 -15.34
C GLY A 104 4.31 -3.92 -16.24
N ASP A 105 4.07 -5.18 -16.45
CA ASP A 105 4.85 -6.08 -17.30
C ASP A 105 4.31 -6.15 -18.74
N VAL A 106 3.02 -5.89 -18.91
CA VAL A 106 2.32 -5.82 -20.21
C VAL A 106 1.78 -4.41 -20.37
N ASN A 107 2.17 -3.74 -21.45
CA ASN A 107 1.85 -2.33 -21.69
C ASN A 107 2.07 -1.50 -20.42
N PRO A 108 3.31 -1.40 -19.93
CA PRO A 108 3.59 -0.81 -18.63
C PRO A 108 3.19 0.67 -18.63
N SER A 109 2.31 1.03 -17.69
CA SER A 109 2.12 2.43 -17.37
C SER A 109 3.25 2.88 -16.45
N GLY A 110 4.00 3.90 -16.86
CA GLY A 110 4.93 4.60 -15.95
C GLY A 110 4.20 5.36 -14.85
N LYS A 111 2.87 5.31 -14.79
CA LYS A 111 2.01 6.14 -13.96
C LYS A 111 1.22 5.30 -12.97
N LEU A 112 1.13 5.77 -11.73
CA LEU A 112 0.38 5.13 -10.64
C LEU A 112 -0.68 6.09 -10.12
N ARG A 113 -1.84 5.57 -9.77
CA ARG A 113 -2.86 6.28 -9.01
C ARG A 113 -3.35 5.42 -7.85
N ILE A 114 -3.34 6.02 -6.66
CA ILE A 114 -3.94 5.44 -5.46
C ILE A 114 -5.11 6.34 -5.08
N LEU A 115 -6.27 5.74 -4.85
CA LEU A 115 -7.51 6.43 -4.56
C LEU A 115 -8.02 6.04 -3.18
N HIS A 116 -8.47 7.04 -2.41
CA HIS A 116 -9.35 6.87 -1.26
C HIS A 116 -10.71 7.46 -1.57
N LYS A 117 -11.71 6.61 -1.66
CA LYS A 117 -13.08 7.01 -2.01
C LYS A 117 -14.03 6.64 -0.88
N LYS A 118 -14.74 7.62 -0.33
CA LYS A 118 -15.89 7.34 0.53
C LYS A 118 -16.98 6.63 -0.27
N THR A 119 -17.42 5.49 0.18
CA THR A 119 -18.49 4.72 -0.48
C THR A 119 -19.78 5.53 -0.53
N GLY A 120 -20.48 5.51 -1.65
CA GLY A 120 -21.76 6.20 -1.85
C GLY A 120 -21.65 7.65 -2.33
N ILE A 121 -20.45 8.25 -2.43
CA ILE A 121 -20.26 9.60 -2.98
C ILE A 121 -19.30 9.61 -4.17
N SER A 122 -19.48 10.60 -5.05
CA SER A 122 -18.63 10.79 -6.23
C SER A 122 -17.32 11.46 -5.88
N GLY A 123 -16.27 11.10 -6.61
CA GLY A 123 -14.91 11.62 -6.40
C GLY A 123 -14.05 10.67 -5.58
N ALA A 124 -12.84 11.09 -5.27
CA ALA A 124 -11.89 10.43 -4.37
C ALA A 124 -10.74 11.38 -4.03
N SER A 125 -10.19 11.28 -2.82
CA SER A 125 -8.85 11.80 -2.54
C SER A 125 -7.83 10.85 -3.15
N GLN A 126 -6.74 11.39 -3.73
CA GLN A 126 -5.86 10.56 -4.55
C GLN A 126 -4.41 11.02 -4.53
N ILE A 127 -3.53 10.05 -4.72
CA ILE A 127 -2.12 10.25 -5.09
C ILE A 127 -2.01 9.90 -6.57
N ASN A 128 -1.56 10.86 -7.38
CA ASN A 128 -1.32 10.67 -8.80
C ASN A 128 0.17 10.78 -9.08
N ARG A 129 0.82 9.67 -9.43
CA ARG A 129 2.16 9.70 -9.96
C ARG A 129 2.10 9.74 -11.49
N SER A 130 2.69 10.76 -12.08
CA SER A 130 2.69 10.99 -13.54
C SER A 130 4.06 10.93 -14.17
N GLY A 131 5.13 11.00 -13.39
CA GLY A 131 6.52 10.93 -13.87
C GLY A 131 7.00 9.52 -14.15
N SER A 132 8.17 9.43 -14.74
CA SER A 132 8.82 8.16 -15.11
C SER A 132 9.63 7.54 -13.97
N ASP A 133 10.09 8.34 -12.99
CA ASP A 133 10.87 7.87 -11.85
C ASP A 133 9.93 7.54 -10.67
N PRO A 134 9.79 6.26 -10.29
CA PRO A 134 8.96 5.87 -9.15
C PRO A 134 9.43 6.44 -7.81
N MET A 135 10.70 6.83 -7.70
CA MET A 135 11.29 7.37 -6.47
C MET A 135 11.18 8.88 -6.34
N ASP A 136 10.84 9.58 -7.42
CA ASP A 136 10.67 11.02 -7.35
C ASP A 136 9.35 11.36 -6.63
N ILE A 137 9.46 11.81 -5.38
CA ILE A 137 8.30 12.19 -4.57
C ILE A 137 7.57 13.41 -5.15
N SER A 138 8.24 14.27 -5.90
CA SER A 138 7.61 15.43 -6.53
C SER A 138 6.63 15.05 -7.63
N ASP A 139 6.78 13.86 -8.21
CA ASP A 139 5.85 13.29 -9.18
C ASP A 139 4.56 12.75 -8.55
N HIS A 140 4.52 12.62 -7.20
CA HIS A 140 3.35 12.14 -6.47
C HIS A 140 2.42 13.28 -6.08
N LEU A 141 1.63 13.74 -7.04
CA LEU A 141 0.71 14.85 -6.84
C LEU A 141 -0.50 14.43 -5.99
N LEU A 142 -0.74 15.18 -4.92
CA LEU A 142 -1.89 14.99 -4.05
C LEU A 142 -3.09 15.79 -4.56
N ASN A 143 -4.24 15.13 -4.64
CA ASN A 143 -5.51 15.79 -4.88
C ASN A 143 -6.48 15.38 -3.76
N ASN A 144 -6.56 16.20 -2.73
CA ASN A 144 -7.44 15.98 -1.59
C ASN A 144 -8.82 16.58 -1.87
N ILE A 145 -9.86 15.79 -1.68
CA ILE A 145 -11.26 16.20 -1.77
C ILE A 145 -11.87 16.11 -0.37
N SER A 146 -12.37 17.23 0.15
CA SER A 146 -12.76 17.39 1.56
C SER A 146 -13.74 16.32 2.08
N ASN A 147 -14.68 15.86 1.26
CA ASN A 147 -15.65 14.83 1.64
C ASN A 147 -15.14 13.39 1.51
N HIS A 148 -13.92 13.19 0.98
CA HIS A 148 -13.27 11.89 0.88
C HIS A 148 -12.09 11.72 1.83
N GLY A 149 -11.61 12.79 2.45
CA GLY A 149 -10.52 12.78 3.42
C GLY A 149 -9.22 13.38 2.92
N THR A 150 -8.27 13.50 3.85
CA THR A 150 -6.98 14.15 3.61
C THR A 150 -5.86 13.11 3.56
N ILE A 151 -5.11 13.12 2.47
CA ILE A 151 -3.85 12.37 2.30
C ILE A 151 -2.69 13.30 2.60
N SER A 152 -1.70 12.83 3.34
CA SER A 152 -0.48 13.55 3.71
C SER A 152 0.69 12.61 3.94
N ASN A 153 1.88 13.15 4.16
CA ASN A 153 3.09 12.41 4.54
C ASN A 153 3.44 11.25 3.59
N VAL A 154 3.34 11.51 2.28
CA VAL A 154 3.66 10.49 1.27
C VAL A 154 5.15 10.20 1.27
N THR A 155 5.51 8.93 1.32
CA THR A 155 6.88 8.43 1.21
C THR A 155 6.94 7.31 0.18
N VAL A 156 8.09 7.15 -0.47
CA VAL A 156 8.33 6.07 -1.43
C VAL A 156 9.63 5.37 -1.09
N LYS A 157 9.62 4.04 -1.12
CA LYS A 157 10.81 3.20 -0.96
C LYS A 157 10.96 2.26 -2.14
N ASN A 158 12.20 2.06 -2.59
CA ASN A 158 12.54 0.97 -3.51
C ASN A 158 13.01 -0.22 -2.66
N LEU A 159 12.31 -1.34 -2.77
CA LEU A 159 12.56 -2.54 -1.96
C LEU A 159 13.46 -3.56 -2.66
N SER A 160 13.76 -3.43 -3.94
CA SER A 160 14.48 -4.34 -4.81
C SER A 160 13.57 -4.98 -5.88
N ASN A 161 14.19 -5.62 -6.88
CA ASN A 161 13.47 -6.33 -7.96
C ASN A 161 12.35 -5.52 -8.65
N GLY A 162 12.49 -4.18 -8.66
CA GLY A 162 11.48 -3.28 -9.24
C GLY A 162 10.20 -3.17 -8.41
N VAL A 163 10.24 -3.58 -7.15
CA VAL A 163 9.14 -3.37 -6.18
C VAL A 163 9.31 -2.05 -5.48
N TYR A 164 8.24 -1.28 -5.44
CA TYR A 164 8.15 0.00 -4.76
C TYR A 164 7.08 -0.06 -3.68
N GLN A 165 7.31 0.64 -2.59
CA GLN A 165 6.33 0.87 -1.54
C GLN A 165 6.00 2.35 -1.48
N VAL A 166 4.72 2.70 -1.59
CA VAL A 166 4.20 4.03 -1.27
C VAL A 166 3.49 3.94 0.06
N SER A 167 3.92 4.75 1.04
CA SER A 167 3.23 4.86 2.33
C SER A 167 2.79 6.31 2.55
N TYR A 168 1.61 6.48 3.16
CA TYR A 168 1.03 7.80 3.39
C TYR A 168 0.03 7.76 4.54
N ASN A 169 -0.25 8.92 5.11
CA ASN A 169 -1.31 9.07 6.10
C ASN A 169 -2.62 9.47 5.42
N PHE A 170 -3.71 8.94 5.95
CA PHE A 170 -5.06 9.26 5.53
C PHE A 170 -5.93 9.57 6.73
N VAL A 171 -6.70 10.68 6.67
CA VAL A 171 -7.66 11.06 7.72
C VAL A 171 -9.04 11.19 7.08
N PRO A 172 -9.98 10.28 7.39
CA PRO A 172 -11.35 10.37 6.91
C PRO A 172 -12.13 11.48 7.61
N PRO A 173 -12.94 12.29 6.90
CA PRO A 173 -13.73 13.36 7.49
C PRO A 173 -14.99 12.88 8.19
N VAL A 174 -15.50 11.70 7.82
CA VAL A 174 -16.70 11.08 8.39
C VAL A 174 -16.47 9.56 8.56
N THR A 175 -17.05 8.99 9.61
CA THR A 175 -17.01 7.54 9.83
C THR A 175 -17.77 6.79 8.74
N GLY A 176 -17.24 5.65 8.33
CA GLY A 176 -17.90 4.72 7.41
C GLY A 176 -16.96 4.03 6.46
N GLN A 177 -17.50 3.42 5.42
CA GLN A 177 -16.74 2.61 4.47
C GLN A 177 -16.02 3.48 3.43
N TYR A 178 -14.73 3.18 3.26
CA TYR A 178 -13.84 3.77 2.26
C TYR A 178 -13.24 2.69 1.39
N GLN A 179 -13.16 2.97 0.10
CA GLN A 179 -12.45 2.11 -0.84
C GLN A 179 -11.05 2.65 -1.09
N VAL A 180 -10.05 1.80 -0.90
CA VAL A 180 -8.68 2.01 -1.39
C VAL A 180 -8.55 1.33 -2.74
N THR A 181 -8.10 2.05 -3.76
CA THR A 181 -7.93 1.49 -5.11
C THR A 181 -6.53 1.79 -5.64
N VAL A 182 -5.91 0.80 -6.24
CA VAL A 182 -4.63 0.89 -6.98
C VAL A 182 -4.90 0.76 -8.46
N SER A 183 -4.42 1.71 -9.26
CA SER A 183 -4.66 1.74 -10.71
C SER A 183 -3.49 2.38 -11.47
N PRO A 184 -3.33 2.10 -12.78
CA PRO A 184 -2.50 2.95 -13.62
C PRO A 184 -3.14 4.34 -13.76
N ASN A 185 -2.33 5.41 -13.65
CA ASN A 185 -2.82 6.78 -13.81
C ASN A 185 -2.90 7.18 -15.30
N THR A 186 -3.74 6.49 -16.06
CA THR A 186 -3.88 6.66 -17.51
C THR A 186 -5.29 6.32 -17.96
N GLN A 187 -5.71 6.88 -19.09
CA GLN A 187 -6.92 6.49 -19.80
C GLN A 187 -6.62 5.68 -21.07
N VAL A 188 -5.36 5.32 -21.31
CA VAL A 188 -4.98 4.44 -22.41
C VAL A 188 -5.39 3.02 -22.07
N VAL A 189 -6.28 2.45 -22.87
CA VAL A 189 -6.77 1.08 -22.68
C VAL A 189 -5.62 0.08 -22.76
N GLY A 190 -5.56 -0.83 -21.81
CA GLY A 190 -4.54 -1.88 -21.75
C GLY A 190 -3.27 -1.51 -21.01
N GLU A 191 -3.00 -0.24 -20.69
CA GLU A 191 -1.86 0.11 -19.82
C GLU A 191 -2.07 -0.43 -18.42
N SER A 192 -0.99 -0.85 -17.75
CA SER A 192 -1.08 -1.55 -16.48
C SER A 192 -0.03 -1.17 -15.45
N VAL A 193 -0.37 -1.43 -14.18
CA VAL A 193 0.55 -1.55 -13.04
C VAL A 193 0.27 -2.87 -12.32
N ILE A 194 1.25 -3.36 -11.56
CA ILE A 194 1.07 -4.58 -10.76
C ILE A 194 0.95 -4.19 -9.30
N ALA A 195 -0.19 -4.45 -8.69
CA ALA A 195 -0.45 -4.28 -7.27
C ALA A 195 -0.12 -5.60 -6.55
N LEU A 196 0.77 -5.55 -5.54
CA LEU A 196 1.31 -6.72 -4.85
C LEU A 196 0.72 -6.89 -3.46
N GLY A 197 0.66 -5.80 -2.70
CA GLY A 197 0.22 -5.84 -1.31
C GLY A 197 -0.30 -4.50 -0.83
N ALA A 198 -1.04 -4.55 0.28
CA ALA A 198 -1.51 -3.36 0.97
C ALA A 198 -1.63 -3.59 2.47
N GLN A 199 -1.39 -2.53 3.23
CA GLN A 199 -1.73 -2.41 4.65
C GLN A 199 -2.50 -1.12 4.87
N VAL A 200 -3.50 -1.17 5.72
CA VAL A 200 -4.23 -0.01 6.25
C VAL A 200 -4.29 -0.18 7.76
N GLU A 201 -3.62 0.69 8.49
CA GLU A 201 -3.44 0.57 9.94
C GLU A 201 -3.78 1.88 10.62
N GLU A 202 -4.36 1.81 11.82
CA GLU A 202 -4.55 3.00 12.64
C GLU A 202 -3.19 3.49 13.17
N GLY A 203 -2.93 4.78 13.04
CA GLY A 203 -1.69 5.43 13.46
C GLY A 203 -1.03 6.23 12.34
N SER A 204 0.03 6.98 12.70
CA SER A 204 0.66 7.97 11.82
C SER A 204 1.94 7.47 11.12
N PHE A 205 2.35 6.23 11.33
CA PHE A 205 3.51 5.61 10.69
C PHE A 205 3.23 4.14 10.39
N PRO A 206 3.79 3.58 9.31
CA PRO A 206 3.58 2.18 8.97
C PRO A 206 4.33 1.28 9.96
N THR A 207 3.73 0.13 10.29
CA THR A 207 4.46 -0.99 10.90
C THR A 207 5.19 -1.79 9.83
N SER A 208 6.24 -2.51 10.20
CA SER A 208 7.08 -3.32 9.29
C SER A 208 6.45 -4.68 8.98
#